data_645a5df76aea92a1c3871562b2c0b7d9
#
_entry.id   645a5df76aea92a1c3871562b2c0b7d9
#
_cell.length_a   1.000
_cell.length_b   1.000
_cell.length_c   1.000
_cell.angle_alpha   90.00
_cell.angle_beta   90.00
_cell.angle_gamma   90.00
#
_symmetry.space_group_name_H-M   'P 1'
#
loop_
_entity.id
_entity.type
_entity.pdbx_description
1 polymer ?
#
loop_
_entity_poly.entity_id
_entity_poly.type
_entity_poly.pdbx_seq_one_letter_code
_entity_poly.pdbx_strand_id
1 'polypeptide(L)'
;MAEKIGVAIIGGGVVGCWIALELSRTQKEIFLFEKNAGITRGENQSSRNSGVNHAGINYDTLTRPLKARFCVEGNRLWHEFCTRYALPYFRVGKIMVATNKKEDEKLDLHLKRSIENRVPGVRRISRKELHELEPNVRAISALLIPTSGVFEPTSLVRQVYFLASNQGVQFMVGTEVIDLAVEGGNPLIKIRYRDGNVDWVKPEKLVNAAGVDAVNLARMVDNNFPLKTALIRGDSMKFRRGARQELEYNGTNIYPTPKTIQTPFGLQHTVGVHLTPMFDYVDGKIQIGDTVMVGPKLTQVKSQHDYITPMVEPGEFIQHTSFFPGLKASDLTPNFGGIQARLNGHPDFFIGRDRGCDKIIHLAGIDSPGFTSAPAIARYVRENFFQTV
;
A
#
# COMPACT_ATOMS: atom_id res chain seq x y z
N MET A 1 -25.23 -16.33 23.59
CA MET A 1 -24.33 -17.34 22.98
C MET A 1 -23.66 -16.67 21.79
N ALA A 2 -22.36 -16.89 21.56
CA ALA A 2 -21.66 -16.33 20.40
C ALA A 2 -22.25 -16.88 19.09
N GLU A 3 -22.49 -16.00 18.12
CA GLU A 3 -22.96 -16.37 16.80
C GLU A 3 -21.86 -17.12 16.04
N LYS A 4 -22.21 -18.25 15.42
CA LYS A 4 -21.27 -19.02 14.59
C LYS A 4 -21.33 -18.55 13.14
N ILE A 5 -20.16 -18.36 12.54
CA ILE A 5 -20.02 -17.99 11.12
C ILE A 5 -18.89 -18.79 10.47
N GLY A 6 -18.87 -18.87 9.16
CA GLY A 6 -17.82 -19.59 8.44
C GLY A 6 -16.48 -18.89 8.51
N VAL A 7 -16.30 -17.75 7.84
CA VAL A 7 -15.02 -17.02 7.77
C VAL A 7 -15.18 -15.59 8.25
N ALA A 8 -14.36 -15.17 9.19
CA ALA A 8 -14.21 -13.77 9.59
C ALA A 8 -12.96 -13.15 8.94
N ILE A 9 -13.10 -11.96 8.37
CA ILE A 9 -11.99 -11.12 7.89
C ILE A 9 -12.03 -9.82 8.69
N ILE A 10 -10.91 -9.44 9.31
CA ILE A 10 -10.80 -8.20 10.06
C ILE A 10 -10.06 -7.16 9.23
N GLY A 11 -10.72 -6.04 8.92
CA GLY A 11 -10.18 -4.90 8.17
C GLY A 11 -10.68 -4.81 6.74
N GLY A 12 -11.42 -3.73 6.43
CA GLY A 12 -11.99 -3.41 5.12
C GLY A 12 -11.06 -2.61 4.20
N GLY A 13 -9.74 -2.70 4.42
CA GLY A 13 -8.74 -2.15 3.49
C GLY A 13 -8.63 -2.97 2.20
N VAL A 14 -7.76 -2.53 1.29
CA VAL A 14 -7.56 -3.19 -0.01
C VAL A 14 -7.24 -4.68 0.12
N VAL A 15 -6.45 -5.07 1.12
CA VAL A 15 -6.04 -6.46 1.32
C VAL A 15 -7.23 -7.32 1.78
N GLY A 16 -7.97 -6.85 2.81
CA GLY A 16 -9.15 -7.57 3.30
C GLY A 16 -10.25 -7.69 2.24
N CYS A 17 -10.52 -6.63 1.47
CA CYS A 17 -11.48 -6.67 0.37
C CYS A 17 -11.07 -7.68 -0.72
N TRP A 18 -9.80 -7.73 -1.11
CA TRP A 18 -9.31 -8.72 -2.08
C TRP A 18 -9.38 -10.15 -1.54
N ILE A 19 -9.03 -10.36 -0.25
CA ILE A 19 -9.17 -11.68 0.39
C ILE A 19 -10.63 -12.10 0.41
N ALA A 20 -11.54 -11.20 0.76
CA ALA A 20 -12.98 -11.47 0.72
C ALA A 20 -13.46 -11.89 -0.68
N LEU A 21 -13.03 -11.16 -1.73
CA LEU A 21 -13.34 -11.50 -3.13
C LEU A 21 -12.74 -12.84 -3.56
N GLU A 22 -11.50 -13.14 -3.21
CA GLU A 22 -10.88 -14.41 -3.57
C GLU A 22 -11.49 -15.60 -2.82
N LEU A 23 -11.80 -15.44 -1.53
CA LEU A 23 -12.41 -16.49 -0.72
C LEU A 23 -13.86 -16.76 -1.10
N SER A 24 -14.62 -15.76 -1.54
CA SER A 24 -16.02 -15.95 -1.95
C SER A 24 -16.21 -16.93 -3.13
N ARG A 25 -15.14 -17.26 -3.83
CA ARG A 25 -15.14 -18.30 -4.90
C ARG A 25 -15.22 -19.73 -4.37
N THR A 26 -14.80 -19.94 -3.13
CA THR A 26 -14.63 -21.30 -2.56
C THR A 26 -15.21 -21.44 -1.15
N GLN A 27 -15.46 -20.37 -0.46
CA GLN A 27 -15.97 -20.34 0.92
C GLN A 27 -17.36 -19.72 0.94
N LYS A 28 -18.15 -20.08 1.94
CA LYS A 28 -19.48 -19.50 2.23
C LYS A 28 -19.46 -18.81 3.59
N GLU A 29 -20.49 -18.03 3.88
CA GLU A 29 -20.67 -17.33 5.16
C GLU A 29 -19.44 -16.50 5.54
N ILE A 30 -18.98 -15.66 4.59
CA ILE A 30 -17.83 -14.76 4.80
C ILE A 30 -18.35 -13.43 5.35
N PHE A 31 -17.82 -13.04 6.51
CA PHE A 31 -18.07 -11.76 7.15
C PHE A 31 -16.80 -10.93 7.20
N LEU A 32 -16.84 -9.71 6.72
CA LEU A 32 -15.73 -8.77 6.83
C LEU A 32 -16.12 -7.64 7.79
N PHE A 33 -15.35 -7.48 8.87
CA PHE A 33 -15.54 -6.46 9.91
C PHE A 33 -14.64 -5.26 9.65
N GLU A 34 -15.24 -4.07 9.52
CA GLU A 34 -14.54 -2.79 9.29
C GLU A 34 -15.00 -1.76 10.33
N LYS A 35 -14.06 -1.20 11.09
CA LYS A 35 -14.35 -0.22 12.16
C LYS A 35 -14.90 1.10 11.65
N ASN A 36 -14.49 1.53 10.45
CA ASN A 36 -14.97 2.76 9.85
C ASN A 36 -16.41 2.60 9.32
N ALA A 37 -17.09 3.73 9.15
CA ALA A 37 -18.49 3.78 8.69
C ALA A 37 -18.71 3.32 7.25
N GLY A 38 -17.66 2.92 6.54
CA GLY A 38 -17.72 2.41 5.18
C GLY A 38 -16.34 2.11 4.62
N ILE A 39 -16.31 1.28 3.58
CA ILE A 39 -15.09 0.95 2.85
C ILE A 39 -14.52 2.24 2.23
N THR A 40 -13.21 2.47 2.38
CA THR A 40 -12.47 3.67 1.97
C THR A 40 -12.86 4.97 2.72
N ARG A 41 -13.65 4.89 3.78
CA ARG A 41 -13.96 6.03 4.65
C ARG A 41 -13.09 6.02 5.90
N GLY A 42 -13.00 7.18 6.56
CA GLY A 42 -12.25 7.35 7.80
C GLY A 42 -10.74 7.15 7.63
N GLU A 43 -10.09 6.74 8.71
CA GLU A 43 -8.65 6.55 8.78
C GLU A 43 -8.26 5.16 8.27
N ASN A 44 -7.89 5.08 7.00
CA ASN A 44 -7.39 3.84 6.41
C ASN A 44 -6.26 4.13 5.41
N GLN A 45 -5.34 3.18 5.28
CA GLN A 45 -4.17 3.35 4.42
C GLN A 45 -4.49 3.11 2.94
N SER A 46 -5.60 2.46 2.64
CA SER A 46 -6.02 2.18 1.26
C SER A 46 -6.47 3.43 0.51
N SER A 47 -6.95 4.47 1.21
CA SER A 47 -7.25 5.79 0.63
C SER A 47 -6.16 6.84 0.89
N ARG A 48 -5.13 6.52 1.70
CA ARG A 48 -4.05 7.44 2.08
C ARG A 48 -2.70 6.94 1.55
N ASN A 49 -2.61 6.79 0.25
CA ASN A 49 -1.41 6.33 -0.46
C ASN A 49 -1.25 7.05 -1.80
N SER A 50 -0.09 6.90 -2.43
CA SER A 50 0.24 7.61 -3.67
C SER A 50 -0.47 7.10 -4.93
N GLY A 51 -1.26 6.04 -4.86
CA GLY A 51 -1.89 5.44 -6.05
C GLY A 51 -0.90 4.84 -7.05
N VAL A 52 0.35 4.60 -6.68
CA VAL A 52 1.34 4.02 -7.59
C VAL A 52 1.20 2.51 -7.66
N ASN A 53 1.01 1.99 -8.87
CA ASN A 53 1.18 0.58 -9.16
C ASN A 53 2.68 0.31 -9.37
N HIS A 54 3.33 -0.23 -8.34
CA HIS A 54 4.77 -0.48 -8.33
C HIS A 54 5.15 -1.66 -9.21
N ALA A 55 6.30 -1.57 -9.89
CA ALA A 55 6.78 -2.64 -10.77
C ALA A 55 7.56 -3.77 -10.07
N GLY A 56 8.07 -3.55 -8.84
CA GLY A 56 8.78 -4.60 -8.08
C GLY A 56 10.31 -4.53 -8.12
N ILE A 57 10.94 -3.51 -8.69
CA ILE A 57 12.39 -3.39 -8.85
C ILE A 57 13.17 -3.11 -7.55
N ASN A 58 12.48 -2.76 -6.46
CA ASN A 58 13.12 -2.33 -5.21
C ASN A 58 13.34 -3.47 -4.20
N TYR A 59 12.80 -4.65 -4.46
CA TYR A 59 12.74 -5.72 -3.47
C TYR A 59 13.73 -6.83 -3.81
N ASP A 60 14.59 -7.11 -2.85
CA ASP A 60 15.56 -8.18 -2.89
C ASP A 60 14.89 -9.52 -2.55
N THR A 61 15.10 -10.54 -3.38
CA THR A 61 14.44 -11.86 -3.23
C THR A 61 14.90 -12.65 -2.01
N LEU A 62 16.08 -12.35 -1.46
CA LEU A 62 16.60 -13.02 -0.27
C LEU A 62 16.06 -12.42 1.02
N THR A 63 15.98 -11.09 1.09
CA THR A 63 15.59 -10.39 2.32
C THR A 63 14.12 -9.97 2.34
N ARG A 64 13.47 -9.90 1.16
CA ARG A 64 12.07 -9.47 0.98
C ARG A 64 11.36 -10.30 -0.09
N PRO A 65 11.36 -11.65 0.02
CA PRO A 65 10.83 -12.55 -1.01
C PRO A 65 9.34 -12.33 -1.29
N LEU A 66 8.51 -12.09 -0.27
CA LEU A 66 7.08 -11.86 -0.47
C LEU A 66 6.81 -10.54 -1.17
N LYS A 67 7.48 -9.45 -0.77
CA LYS A 67 7.38 -8.16 -1.47
C LYS A 67 7.84 -8.24 -2.92
N ALA A 68 8.95 -8.93 -3.19
CA ALA A 68 9.46 -9.13 -4.54
C ALA A 68 8.45 -9.86 -5.41
N ARG A 69 7.97 -11.02 -4.96
CA ARG A 69 7.02 -11.85 -5.69
C ARG A 69 5.67 -11.16 -5.88
N PHE A 70 5.05 -10.73 -4.78
CA PHE A 70 3.68 -10.21 -4.83
C PHE A 70 3.56 -8.84 -5.48
N CYS A 71 4.63 -8.02 -5.47
CA CYS A 71 4.60 -6.75 -6.18
C CYS A 71 4.54 -6.96 -7.70
N VAL A 72 5.35 -7.84 -8.24
CA VAL A 72 5.38 -8.11 -9.70
C VAL A 72 4.07 -8.77 -10.15
N GLU A 73 3.62 -9.79 -9.43
CA GLU A 73 2.37 -10.47 -9.73
C GLU A 73 1.17 -9.53 -9.59
N GLY A 74 1.12 -8.77 -8.50
CA GLY A 74 0.04 -7.82 -8.23
C GLY A 74 -0.01 -6.67 -9.23
N ASN A 75 1.15 -6.17 -9.71
CA ASN A 75 1.21 -5.18 -10.78
C ASN A 75 0.45 -5.64 -12.03
N ARG A 76 0.70 -6.87 -12.46
CA ARG A 76 0.02 -7.49 -13.61
C ARG A 76 -1.48 -7.68 -13.35
N LEU A 77 -1.82 -8.23 -12.17
CA LEU A 77 -3.22 -8.49 -11.81
C LEU A 77 -4.06 -7.21 -11.73
N TRP A 78 -3.51 -6.12 -11.19
CA TRP A 78 -4.20 -4.82 -11.19
C TRP A 78 -4.41 -4.29 -12.60
N HIS A 79 -3.43 -4.42 -13.48
CA HIS A 79 -3.59 -4.00 -14.88
C HIS A 79 -4.74 -4.76 -15.56
N GLU A 80 -4.78 -6.09 -15.41
CA GLU A 80 -5.84 -6.93 -15.93
C GLU A 80 -7.22 -6.56 -15.35
N PHE A 81 -7.26 -6.34 -14.02
CA PHE A 81 -8.48 -5.96 -13.32
C PHE A 81 -9.00 -4.59 -13.77
N CYS A 82 -8.14 -3.58 -13.84
CA CYS A 82 -8.52 -2.25 -14.27
C CYS A 82 -8.99 -2.22 -15.73
N THR A 83 -8.34 -2.97 -16.61
CA THR A 83 -8.75 -3.12 -18.00
C THR A 83 -10.14 -3.78 -18.09
N ARG A 84 -10.35 -4.87 -17.33
CA ARG A 84 -11.61 -5.61 -17.33
C ARG A 84 -12.82 -4.78 -16.88
N TYR A 85 -12.63 -3.92 -15.89
CA TYR A 85 -13.70 -3.15 -15.27
C TYR A 85 -13.69 -1.66 -15.65
N ALA A 86 -12.86 -1.27 -16.63
CA ALA A 86 -12.70 0.11 -17.10
C ALA A 86 -12.43 1.11 -15.95
N LEU A 87 -11.56 0.72 -15.01
CA LEU A 87 -11.22 1.54 -13.85
C LEU A 87 -10.09 2.53 -14.15
N PRO A 88 -10.01 3.66 -13.40
CA PRO A 88 -8.98 4.66 -13.59
C PRO A 88 -7.58 4.11 -13.30
N TYR A 89 -6.86 3.77 -14.35
CA TYR A 89 -5.49 3.28 -14.32
C TYR A 89 -4.72 3.74 -15.56
N PHE A 90 -3.54 4.31 -15.34
CA PHE A 90 -2.66 4.75 -16.43
C PHE A 90 -1.24 4.22 -16.24
N ARG A 91 -0.70 3.59 -17.28
CA ARG A 91 0.70 3.12 -17.33
C ARG A 91 1.63 4.27 -17.69
N VAL A 92 1.70 5.28 -16.83
CA VAL A 92 2.55 6.46 -17.02
C VAL A 92 4.05 6.15 -16.96
N GLY A 93 4.42 4.93 -16.58
CA GLY A 93 5.80 4.56 -16.32
C GLY A 93 6.36 5.14 -15.03
N LYS A 94 7.64 4.88 -14.82
CA LYS A 94 8.44 5.46 -13.73
C LYS A 94 9.85 5.70 -14.24
N ILE A 95 10.41 6.85 -13.89
CA ILE A 95 11.81 7.19 -14.10
C ILE A 95 12.47 7.22 -12.72
N MET A 96 13.45 6.35 -12.50
CA MET A 96 14.30 6.40 -11.31
C MET A 96 15.59 7.12 -11.65
N VAL A 97 15.87 8.25 -11.00
CA VAL A 97 16.97 9.14 -11.33
C VAL A 97 18.13 9.03 -10.37
N ALA A 98 19.35 9.19 -10.90
CA ALA A 98 20.58 9.38 -10.14
C ALA A 98 21.14 10.78 -10.37
N THR A 99 21.35 11.55 -9.33
CA THR A 99 21.88 12.92 -9.39
C THR A 99 23.39 12.99 -9.16
N ASN A 100 24.00 11.90 -8.72
CA ASN A 100 25.43 11.78 -8.46
C ASN A 100 25.92 10.34 -8.74
N LYS A 101 27.25 10.15 -8.79
CA LYS A 101 27.88 8.86 -9.12
C LYS A 101 27.49 7.74 -8.15
N LYS A 102 27.38 8.02 -6.87
CA LYS A 102 26.99 7.00 -5.86
C LYS A 102 25.54 6.52 -6.07
N GLU A 103 24.65 7.40 -6.51
CA GLU A 103 23.28 7.04 -6.87
C GLU A 103 23.22 6.27 -8.20
N ASP A 104 24.12 6.60 -9.14
CA ASP A 104 24.22 5.91 -10.43
C ASP A 104 24.62 4.43 -10.26
N GLU A 105 25.61 4.16 -9.41
CA GLU A 105 26.01 2.79 -9.05
C GLU A 105 24.83 1.97 -8.47
N LYS A 106 23.93 2.61 -7.73
CA LYS A 106 22.73 1.95 -7.20
C LYS A 106 21.71 1.63 -8.27
N LEU A 107 21.67 2.38 -9.38
CA LEU A 107 20.78 2.05 -10.49
C LEU A 107 21.10 0.68 -11.09
N ASP A 108 22.39 0.29 -11.15
CA ASP A 108 22.78 -1.04 -11.63
C ASP A 108 22.25 -2.16 -10.73
N LEU A 109 22.25 -1.93 -9.41
CA LEU A 109 21.63 -2.87 -8.48
C LEU A 109 20.11 -3.00 -8.72
N HIS A 110 19.40 -1.89 -8.98
CA HIS A 110 17.98 -1.93 -9.28
C HIS A 110 17.69 -2.56 -10.65
N LEU A 111 18.55 -2.34 -11.63
CA LEU A 111 18.46 -2.99 -12.93
C LEU A 111 18.65 -4.52 -12.79
N LYS A 112 19.66 -4.96 -12.05
CA LYS A 112 19.88 -6.38 -11.74
C LYS A 112 18.67 -6.99 -11.04
N ARG A 113 18.14 -6.34 -9.99
CA ARG A 113 16.92 -6.79 -9.30
C ARG A 113 15.70 -6.87 -10.20
N SER A 114 15.59 -5.96 -11.17
CA SER A 114 14.48 -6.02 -12.12
C SER A 114 14.51 -7.28 -12.98
N ILE A 115 15.69 -7.74 -13.34
CA ILE A 115 15.91 -9.01 -14.09
C ILE A 115 15.57 -10.20 -13.18
N GLU A 116 16.13 -10.24 -11.96
CA GLU A 116 15.87 -11.29 -10.96
C GLU A 116 14.37 -11.41 -10.64
N ASN A 117 13.68 -10.30 -10.49
CA ASN A 117 12.24 -10.24 -10.23
C ASN A 117 11.39 -10.39 -11.49
N ARG A 118 12.00 -10.54 -12.68
CA ARG A 118 11.31 -10.66 -13.97
C ARG A 118 10.39 -9.47 -14.28
N VAL A 119 10.83 -8.26 -13.95
CA VAL A 119 10.10 -7.02 -14.29
C VAL A 119 10.40 -6.65 -15.73
N PRO A 120 9.40 -6.63 -16.64
CA PRO A 120 9.67 -6.46 -18.05
C PRO A 120 10.02 -5.02 -18.43
N GLY A 121 10.93 -4.86 -19.40
CA GLY A 121 11.22 -3.60 -20.09
C GLY A 121 12.00 -2.56 -19.30
N VAL A 122 12.54 -2.89 -18.13
CA VAL A 122 13.39 -1.99 -17.36
C VAL A 122 14.73 -1.81 -18.06
N ARG A 123 15.14 -0.57 -18.26
CA ARG A 123 16.41 -0.25 -18.93
C ARG A 123 16.97 1.11 -18.50
N ARG A 124 18.25 1.30 -18.69
CA ARG A 124 18.88 2.61 -18.61
C ARG A 124 18.42 3.50 -19.78
N ILE A 125 18.28 4.78 -19.51
CA ILE A 125 17.99 5.80 -20.52
C ILE A 125 19.09 6.86 -20.55
N SER A 126 19.31 7.44 -21.73
CA SER A 126 20.27 8.53 -21.93
C SER A 126 19.72 9.85 -21.36
N ARG A 127 20.60 10.84 -21.15
CA ARG A 127 20.17 12.21 -20.79
C ARG A 127 19.26 12.85 -21.84
N LYS A 128 19.50 12.55 -23.13
CA LYS A 128 18.65 13.04 -24.21
C LYS A 128 17.25 12.47 -24.09
N GLU A 129 17.14 11.16 -23.96
CA GLU A 129 15.85 10.48 -23.79
C GLU A 129 15.13 10.91 -22.50
N LEU A 130 15.88 11.09 -21.39
CA LEU A 130 15.31 11.62 -20.15
C LEU A 130 14.71 13.01 -20.36
N HIS A 131 15.41 13.90 -21.07
CA HIS A 131 14.93 15.24 -21.36
C HIS A 131 13.71 15.23 -22.29
N GLU A 132 13.64 14.31 -23.26
CA GLU A 132 12.46 14.13 -24.12
C GLU A 132 11.24 13.65 -23.33
N LEU A 133 11.44 12.77 -22.34
CA LEU A 133 10.36 12.26 -21.48
C LEU A 133 9.91 13.28 -20.44
N GLU A 134 10.86 13.91 -19.75
CA GLU A 134 10.60 14.84 -18.63
C GLU A 134 11.63 16.01 -18.70
N PRO A 135 11.32 17.09 -19.42
CA PRO A 135 12.27 18.15 -19.76
C PRO A 135 12.89 18.84 -18.56
N ASN A 136 12.15 18.99 -17.46
CA ASN A 136 12.65 19.65 -16.24
C ASN A 136 13.45 18.73 -15.32
N VAL A 137 13.52 17.42 -15.59
CA VAL A 137 14.28 16.50 -14.72
C VAL A 137 15.79 16.63 -14.95
N ARG A 138 16.54 16.77 -13.87
CA ARG A 138 18.01 16.88 -13.87
C ARG A 138 18.64 15.68 -13.18
N ALA A 139 19.32 14.86 -13.98
CA ALA A 139 20.04 13.68 -13.49
C ALA A 139 21.27 13.40 -14.35
N ILE A 140 22.23 12.66 -13.81
CA ILE A 140 23.39 12.17 -14.57
C ILE A 140 23.03 10.90 -15.34
N SER A 141 22.08 10.11 -14.83
CA SER A 141 21.57 8.88 -15.44
C SER A 141 20.20 8.53 -14.87
N ALA A 142 19.48 7.63 -15.53
CA ALA A 142 18.18 7.17 -15.06
C ALA A 142 17.85 5.73 -15.53
N LEU A 143 16.90 5.09 -14.84
CA LEU A 143 16.21 3.87 -15.29
C LEU A 143 14.78 4.23 -15.70
N LEU A 144 14.34 3.74 -16.85
CA LEU A 144 12.95 3.71 -17.25
C LEU A 144 12.31 2.36 -16.83
N ILE A 145 11.18 2.45 -16.14
CA ILE A 145 10.40 1.31 -15.64
C ILE A 145 8.98 1.39 -16.23
N PRO A 146 8.75 0.83 -17.42
CA PRO A 146 7.53 1.07 -18.19
C PRO A 146 6.27 0.40 -17.61
N THR A 147 6.41 -0.60 -16.76
CA THR A 147 5.28 -1.32 -16.15
C THR A 147 4.72 -0.66 -14.91
N SER A 148 5.38 0.37 -14.38
CA SER A 148 4.81 1.18 -13.31
C SER A 148 3.65 2.03 -13.83
N GLY A 149 2.66 2.29 -12.98
CA GLY A 149 1.51 3.12 -13.34
C GLY A 149 0.95 3.83 -12.14
N VAL A 150 -0.15 4.53 -12.35
CA VAL A 150 -0.96 5.15 -11.30
C VAL A 150 -2.41 4.72 -11.45
N PHE A 151 -3.10 4.57 -10.33
CA PHE A 151 -4.53 4.27 -10.27
C PHE A 151 -5.21 5.15 -9.20
N GLU A 152 -6.52 5.31 -9.31
CA GLU A 152 -7.31 5.97 -8.28
C GLU A 152 -7.68 4.93 -7.20
N PRO A 153 -7.02 4.93 -6.02
CA PRO A 153 -7.10 3.84 -5.06
C PRO A 153 -8.51 3.57 -4.54
N THR A 154 -9.29 4.63 -4.34
CA THR A 154 -10.62 4.55 -3.74
C THR A 154 -11.60 3.84 -4.67
N SER A 155 -11.60 4.18 -5.95
CA SER A 155 -12.45 3.51 -6.96
C SER A 155 -12.12 2.03 -7.08
N LEU A 156 -10.82 1.70 -7.04
CA LEU A 156 -10.38 0.31 -7.14
C LEU A 156 -10.87 -0.53 -5.94
N VAL A 157 -10.70 -0.02 -4.72
CA VAL A 157 -11.15 -0.75 -3.51
C VAL A 157 -12.67 -0.90 -3.50
N ARG A 158 -13.40 0.15 -3.91
CA ARG A 158 -14.86 0.09 -4.02
C ARG A 158 -15.34 -0.93 -5.05
N GLN A 159 -14.64 -1.06 -6.18
CA GLN A 159 -14.97 -2.09 -7.17
C GLN A 159 -14.75 -3.49 -6.62
N VAL A 160 -13.65 -3.74 -5.91
CA VAL A 160 -13.38 -5.04 -5.26
C VAL A 160 -14.45 -5.35 -4.21
N TYR A 161 -14.78 -4.36 -3.37
CA TYR A 161 -15.88 -4.46 -2.40
C TYR A 161 -17.21 -4.81 -3.06
N PHE A 162 -17.59 -4.10 -4.13
CA PHE A 162 -18.82 -4.34 -4.85
C PHE A 162 -18.89 -5.77 -5.42
N LEU A 163 -17.81 -6.24 -6.02
CA LEU A 163 -17.75 -7.60 -6.55
C LEU A 163 -17.87 -8.67 -5.46
N ALA A 164 -17.20 -8.47 -4.33
CA ALA A 164 -17.27 -9.39 -3.20
C ALA A 164 -18.68 -9.42 -2.58
N SER A 165 -19.31 -8.26 -2.42
CA SER A 165 -20.69 -8.14 -1.93
C SER A 165 -21.66 -8.89 -2.85
N ASN A 166 -21.51 -8.75 -4.17
CA ASN A 166 -22.35 -9.46 -5.14
C ASN A 166 -22.14 -10.98 -5.13
N GLN A 167 -21.03 -11.46 -4.56
CA GLN A 167 -20.76 -12.87 -4.33
C GLN A 167 -21.18 -13.36 -2.94
N GLY A 168 -21.93 -12.54 -2.19
CA GLY A 168 -22.52 -12.91 -0.91
C GLY A 168 -21.67 -12.63 0.32
N VAL A 169 -20.54 -11.91 0.20
CA VAL A 169 -19.77 -11.48 1.36
C VAL A 169 -20.53 -10.43 2.16
N GLN A 170 -20.67 -10.65 3.47
CA GLN A 170 -21.31 -9.74 4.41
C GLN A 170 -20.29 -8.71 4.93
N PHE A 171 -20.47 -7.45 4.57
CA PHE A 171 -19.60 -6.36 5.03
C PHE A 171 -20.20 -5.65 6.24
N MET A 172 -19.66 -5.91 7.42
CA MET A 172 -20.05 -5.32 8.69
C MET A 172 -19.28 -4.01 8.91
N VAL A 173 -19.69 -2.95 8.21
CA VAL A 173 -19.06 -1.62 8.36
C VAL A 173 -19.53 -0.92 9.63
N GLY A 174 -18.68 -0.09 10.24
CA GLY A 174 -18.94 0.52 11.55
C GLY A 174 -18.91 -0.50 12.69
N THR A 175 -18.28 -1.66 12.47
CA THR A 175 -18.14 -2.74 13.45
C THR A 175 -16.67 -3.00 13.72
N GLU A 176 -16.23 -2.66 14.91
CA GLU A 176 -14.84 -2.80 15.35
C GLU A 176 -14.62 -4.13 16.09
N VAL A 177 -13.61 -4.90 15.71
CA VAL A 177 -13.13 -6.03 16.50
C VAL A 177 -12.25 -5.46 17.62
N ILE A 178 -12.71 -5.59 18.85
CA ILE A 178 -12.07 -5.02 20.05
C ILE A 178 -11.35 -6.06 20.91
N ASP A 179 -11.60 -7.34 20.67
CA ASP A 179 -10.91 -8.44 21.33
C ASP A 179 -10.84 -9.66 20.42
N LEU A 180 -9.80 -10.46 20.59
CA LEU A 180 -9.54 -11.69 19.86
C LEU A 180 -8.99 -12.74 20.82
N ALA A 181 -9.69 -13.84 20.98
CA ALA A 181 -9.34 -14.95 21.86
C ALA A 181 -9.46 -16.30 21.13
N VAL A 182 -9.04 -17.35 21.80
CA VAL A 182 -9.23 -18.74 21.35
C VAL A 182 -10.02 -19.49 22.43
N GLU A 183 -11.14 -20.10 22.03
CA GLU A 183 -11.98 -20.90 22.89
C GLU A 183 -12.21 -22.28 22.26
N GLY A 184 -11.80 -23.34 22.99
CA GLY A 184 -11.94 -24.71 22.47
C GLY A 184 -11.27 -24.94 21.12
N GLY A 185 -10.12 -24.31 20.86
CA GLY A 185 -9.39 -24.43 19.60
C GLY A 185 -10.02 -23.68 18.42
N ASN A 186 -10.98 -22.78 18.67
CA ASN A 186 -11.62 -21.94 17.66
C ASN A 186 -11.39 -20.46 17.95
N PRO A 187 -11.30 -19.62 16.93
CA PRO A 187 -11.26 -18.17 17.12
C PRO A 187 -12.56 -17.68 17.78
N LEU A 188 -12.43 -16.69 18.64
CA LEU A 188 -13.54 -15.97 19.25
C LEU A 188 -13.23 -14.48 19.17
N ILE A 189 -14.10 -13.70 18.53
CA ILE A 189 -13.94 -12.25 18.40
C ILE A 189 -15.04 -11.52 19.19
N LYS A 190 -14.64 -10.44 19.85
CA LYS A 190 -15.57 -9.48 20.44
C LYS A 190 -15.68 -8.29 19.49
N ILE A 191 -16.88 -8.01 19.07
CA ILE A 191 -17.18 -6.89 18.16
C ILE A 191 -17.92 -5.79 18.92
N ARG A 192 -17.70 -4.55 18.50
CA ARG A 192 -18.40 -3.36 18.97
C ARG A 192 -19.03 -2.64 17.79
N TYR A 193 -20.34 -2.46 17.85
CA TYR A 193 -21.10 -1.68 16.87
C TYR A 193 -20.98 -0.18 17.12
N ARG A 194 -21.42 0.63 16.15
CA ARG A 194 -21.37 2.10 16.23
C ARG A 194 -22.21 2.68 17.37
N ASP A 195 -23.25 2.02 17.77
CA ASP A 195 -24.13 2.41 18.90
C ASP A 195 -23.53 2.05 20.27
N GLY A 196 -22.35 1.41 20.29
CA GLY A 196 -21.65 0.99 21.50
C GLY A 196 -22.02 -0.41 21.98
N ASN A 197 -23.02 -1.06 21.40
CA ASN A 197 -23.36 -2.46 21.73
C ASN A 197 -22.21 -3.38 21.37
N VAL A 198 -22.10 -4.48 22.10
CA VAL A 198 -21.04 -5.49 21.90
C VAL A 198 -21.63 -6.88 21.79
N ASP A 199 -21.05 -7.68 20.91
CA ASP A 199 -21.39 -9.08 20.74
C ASP A 199 -20.13 -9.96 20.60
N TRP A 200 -20.32 -11.27 20.75
CA TRP A 200 -19.30 -12.26 20.51
C TRP A 200 -19.65 -13.09 19.27
N VAL A 201 -18.65 -13.27 18.39
CA VAL A 201 -18.77 -14.07 17.16
C VAL A 201 -17.71 -15.15 17.15
N LYS A 202 -18.10 -16.37 16.76
CA LYS A 202 -17.21 -17.55 16.72
C LYS A 202 -17.05 -18.05 15.27
N PRO A 203 -16.05 -17.52 14.54
CA PRO A 203 -15.78 -17.97 13.18
C PRO A 203 -15.08 -19.33 13.17
N GLU A 204 -15.32 -20.13 12.11
CA GLU A 204 -14.55 -21.36 11.87
C GLU A 204 -13.09 -21.06 11.51
N LYS A 205 -12.87 -20.00 10.72
CA LYS A 205 -11.55 -19.47 10.36
C LYS A 205 -11.54 -17.95 10.42
N LEU A 206 -10.40 -17.38 10.73
CA LEU A 206 -10.22 -15.93 10.85
C LEU A 206 -9.00 -15.45 10.09
N VAL A 207 -9.16 -14.35 9.35
CA VAL A 207 -8.06 -13.63 8.69
C VAL A 207 -7.93 -12.25 9.31
N ASN A 208 -6.82 -12.00 9.97
CA ASN A 208 -6.46 -10.69 10.48
C ASN A 208 -5.73 -9.89 9.38
N ALA A 209 -6.47 -9.03 8.68
CA ALA A 209 -6.00 -8.09 7.67
C ALA A 209 -6.17 -6.62 8.13
N ALA A 210 -6.05 -6.37 9.44
CA ALA A 210 -6.34 -5.10 10.10
C ALA A 210 -5.26 -4.00 9.87
N GLY A 211 -4.33 -4.19 8.94
CA GLY A 211 -3.34 -3.18 8.56
C GLY A 211 -2.47 -2.75 9.74
N VAL A 212 -2.57 -1.49 10.17
CA VAL A 212 -1.77 -0.95 11.29
C VAL A 212 -2.09 -1.60 12.64
N ASP A 213 -3.28 -2.16 12.80
CA ASP A 213 -3.74 -2.82 14.03
C ASP A 213 -3.46 -4.33 14.04
N ALA A 214 -2.96 -4.90 12.95
CA ALA A 214 -2.81 -6.34 12.81
C ALA A 214 -1.91 -6.97 13.90
N VAL A 215 -0.83 -6.29 14.27
CA VAL A 215 0.08 -6.75 15.35
C VAL A 215 -0.60 -6.71 16.71
N ASN A 216 -1.40 -5.69 16.99
CA ASN A 216 -2.12 -5.58 18.27
C ASN A 216 -3.13 -6.71 18.41
N LEU A 217 -3.90 -7.00 17.38
CA LEU A 217 -4.83 -8.11 17.36
C LEU A 217 -4.12 -9.46 17.49
N ALA A 218 -2.98 -9.65 16.82
CA ALA A 218 -2.21 -10.88 16.98
C ALA A 218 -1.75 -11.11 18.43
N ARG A 219 -1.39 -10.03 19.13
CA ARG A 219 -0.96 -10.09 20.55
C ARG A 219 -2.09 -10.37 21.55
N MET A 220 -3.33 -10.18 21.17
CA MET A 220 -4.47 -10.60 22.02
C MET A 220 -4.54 -12.12 22.13
N VAL A 221 -4.11 -12.85 21.08
CA VAL A 221 -4.06 -14.32 21.09
C VAL A 221 -2.70 -14.82 21.57
N ASP A 222 -1.61 -14.28 21.05
CA ASP A 222 -0.23 -14.63 21.42
C ASP A 222 0.49 -13.41 22.00
N ASN A 223 0.52 -13.30 23.33
CA ASN A 223 1.24 -12.21 24.01
C ASN A 223 2.73 -12.12 23.63
N ASN A 224 3.30 -13.24 23.16
CA ASN A 224 4.68 -13.34 22.70
C ASN A 224 4.81 -13.19 21.17
N PHE A 225 3.77 -12.69 20.48
CA PHE A 225 3.84 -12.45 19.05
C PHE A 225 5.09 -11.58 18.72
N PRO A 226 6.03 -12.10 17.90
CA PRO A 226 7.40 -11.57 17.87
C PRO A 226 7.54 -10.21 17.16
N LEU A 227 6.55 -9.84 16.35
CA LEU A 227 6.62 -8.64 15.52
C LEU A 227 6.13 -7.40 16.29
N LYS A 228 6.69 -6.25 15.93
CA LYS A 228 6.33 -4.93 16.49
C LYS A 228 6.06 -3.96 15.34
N THR A 229 5.04 -3.13 15.47
CA THR A 229 4.75 -2.07 14.50
C THR A 229 5.79 -0.96 14.62
N ALA A 230 6.31 -0.47 13.49
CA ALA A 230 7.10 0.74 13.43
C ALA A 230 6.15 1.95 13.26
N LEU A 231 6.28 2.93 14.15
CA LEU A 231 5.43 4.11 14.20
C LEU A 231 5.91 5.18 13.21
N ILE A 232 5.62 4.95 11.92
CA ILE A 232 6.06 5.80 10.81
C ILE A 232 4.86 6.24 9.99
N ARG A 233 4.76 7.56 9.75
CA ARG A 233 3.81 8.18 8.84
C ARG A 233 4.55 8.71 7.61
N GLY A 234 3.96 8.56 6.44
CA GLY A 234 4.40 9.21 5.22
C GLY A 234 3.55 10.45 4.94
N ASP A 235 4.14 11.62 5.11
CA ASP A 235 3.49 12.89 4.78
C ASP A 235 3.71 13.24 3.32
N SER A 236 2.70 13.78 2.64
CA SER A 236 2.77 14.21 1.25
C SER A 236 2.20 15.59 1.06
N MET A 237 2.79 16.32 0.13
CA MET A 237 2.34 17.61 -0.38
C MET A 237 1.83 17.45 -1.82
N LYS A 238 1.27 18.49 -2.36
CA LYS A 238 0.86 18.56 -3.76
C LYS A 238 1.10 19.96 -4.33
N PHE A 239 1.33 20.02 -5.65
CA PHE A 239 1.32 21.27 -6.42
C PHE A 239 0.48 21.11 -7.68
N ARG A 240 0.16 22.24 -8.34
CA ARG A 240 -0.58 22.25 -9.60
C ARG A 240 0.34 22.58 -10.77
N ARG A 241 0.36 21.72 -11.80
CA ARG A 241 1.16 21.91 -13.03
C ARG A 241 0.76 23.19 -13.76
N GLY A 242 -0.54 23.45 -13.90
CA GLY A 242 -1.06 24.62 -14.60
C GLY A 242 -0.64 25.96 -13.98
N ALA A 243 -0.37 25.98 -12.66
CA ALA A 243 0.18 27.16 -11.98
C ALA A 243 1.69 27.33 -12.16
N ARG A 244 2.39 26.33 -12.68
CA ARG A 244 3.86 26.27 -12.84
C ARG A 244 4.22 25.60 -14.18
N GLN A 245 3.63 26.09 -15.26
CA GLN A 245 3.82 25.54 -16.63
C GLN A 245 5.28 25.51 -17.06
N GLU A 246 6.09 26.45 -16.58
CA GLU A 246 7.53 26.50 -16.85
C GLU A 246 8.33 25.32 -16.24
N LEU A 247 7.73 24.52 -15.35
CA LEU A 247 8.37 23.32 -14.82
C LEU A 247 8.29 22.11 -15.76
N GLU A 248 7.50 22.19 -16.83
CA GLU A 248 7.41 21.20 -17.94
C GLU A 248 7.35 19.73 -17.46
N TYR A 249 6.40 19.43 -16.55
CA TYR A 249 6.18 18.06 -16.07
C TYR A 249 5.21 17.30 -16.97
N ASN A 250 5.66 16.21 -17.59
CA ASN A 250 4.88 15.44 -18.57
C ASN A 250 4.00 14.34 -17.95
N GLY A 251 4.12 14.08 -16.64
CA GLY A 251 3.22 13.18 -15.92
C GLY A 251 3.75 11.78 -15.69
N THR A 252 5.04 11.54 -15.83
CA THR A 252 5.68 10.28 -15.43
C THR A 252 5.93 10.27 -13.92
N ASN A 253 5.88 9.09 -13.29
CA ASN A 253 6.37 8.95 -11.91
C ASN A 253 7.87 9.21 -11.85
N ILE A 254 8.34 10.21 -11.10
CA ILE A 254 9.77 10.54 -10.97
C ILE A 254 10.24 10.23 -9.56
N TYR A 255 11.18 9.32 -9.45
CA TYR A 255 11.71 8.80 -8.18
C TYR A 255 13.20 9.03 -8.07
N PRO A 256 13.71 9.55 -6.94
CA PRO A 256 15.13 9.47 -6.67
C PRO A 256 15.54 8.01 -6.41
N THR A 257 16.83 7.74 -6.49
CA THR A 257 17.39 6.45 -6.10
C THR A 257 17.10 6.18 -4.62
N PRO A 258 16.56 4.99 -4.25
CA PRO A 258 16.22 4.65 -2.89
C PRO A 258 17.39 4.77 -1.91
N LYS A 259 17.08 5.20 -0.68
CA LYS A 259 18.05 5.39 0.40
C LYS A 259 17.68 4.55 1.62
N THR A 260 18.70 4.21 2.40
CA THR A 260 18.49 3.66 3.74
C THR A 260 18.74 4.80 4.73
N ILE A 261 17.79 5.02 5.62
CA ILE A 261 17.87 6.02 6.66
C ILE A 261 17.88 5.35 8.04
N GLN A 262 18.62 5.92 8.97
CA GLN A 262 18.58 5.51 10.38
C GLN A 262 17.34 6.16 11.02
N THR A 263 16.57 5.34 11.73
CA THR A 263 15.42 5.79 12.53
C THR A 263 15.52 5.18 13.94
N PRO A 264 14.74 5.63 14.91
CA PRO A 264 14.66 4.97 16.22
C PRO A 264 14.21 3.49 16.16
N PHE A 265 13.61 3.08 15.05
CA PHE A 265 13.23 1.69 14.77
C PHE A 265 14.28 0.95 13.93
N GLY A 266 15.53 1.40 13.91
CA GLY A 266 16.61 0.85 13.13
C GLY A 266 16.66 1.38 11.69
N LEU A 267 17.39 0.67 10.82
CA LEU A 267 17.56 1.02 9.42
C LEU A 267 16.24 0.83 8.65
N GLN A 268 15.77 1.90 8.03
CA GLN A 268 14.56 1.90 7.22
C GLN A 268 14.87 2.24 5.76
N HIS A 269 14.36 1.44 4.85
CA HIS A 269 14.44 1.73 3.42
C HIS A 269 13.35 2.72 3.01
N THR A 270 13.72 3.74 2.27
CA THR A 270 12.78 4.72 1.70
C THR A 270 13.06 4.93 0.22
N VAL A 271 12.00 5.07 -0.55
CA VAL A 271 12.09 5.45 -1.97
C VAL A 271 12.30 6.97 -2.14
N GLY A 272 12.37 7.72 -1.02
CA GLY A 272 12.54 9.17 -1.03
C GLY A 272 11.28 9.94 -1.43
N VAL A 273 11.39 11.26 -1.37
CA VAL A 273 10.36 12.17 -1.87
C VAL A 273 10.37 12.09 -3.40
N HIS A 274 9.24 11.81 -3.99
CA HIS A 274 9.07 11.61 -5.44
C HIS A 274 7.86 12.39 -5.97
N LEU A 275 7.77 12.50 -7.28
CA LEU A 275 6.64 13.14 -7.97
C LEU A 275 5.74 12.05 -8.56
N THR A 276 4.43 12.19 -8.30
CA THR A 276 3.42 11.26 -8.82
C THR A 276 2.25 12.05 -9.36
N PRO A 277 1.86 11.87 -10.64
CA PRO A 277 0.66 12.49 -11.18
C PRO A 277 -0.57 11.94 -10.45
N MET A 278 -1.51 12.84 -10.11
CA MET A 278 -2.75 12.48 -9.46
C MET A 278 -3.92 12.55 -10.44
N PHE A 279 -5.04 12.00 -10.01
CA PHE A 279 -6.28 12.05 -10.78
C PHE A 279 -7.10 13.27 -10.39
N ASP A 280 -7.71 13.89 -11.39
CA ASP A 280 -8.74 14.89 -11.23
C ASP A 280 -10.05 14.39 -11.85
N TYR A 281 -11.16 14.94 -11.37
CA TYR A 281 -12.48 14.65 -11.89
C TYR A 281 -12.88 15.78 -12.84
N VAL A 282 -12.91 15.51 -14.15
CA VAL A 282 -13.20 16.50 -15.19
C VAL A 282 -14.32 15.96 -16.08
N ASP A 283 -15.37 16.73 -16.27
CA ASP A 283 -16.52 16.40 -17.13
C ASP A 283 -17.12 15.00 -16.85
N GLY A 284 -17.25 14.67 -15.56
CA GLY A 284 -17.80 13.39 -15.13
C GLY A 284 -16.86 12.18 -15.28
N LYS A 285 -15.58 12.39 -15.67
CA LYS A 285 -14.59 11.33 -15.85
C LYS A 285 -13.37 11.55 -14.96
N ILE A 286 -12.81 10.45 -14.47
CA ILE A 286 -11.53 10.45 -13.77
C ILE A 286 -10.41 10.34 -14.82
N GLN A 287 -9.48 11.29 -14.80
CA GLN A 287 -8.32 11.31 -15.69
C GLN A 287 -7.07 11.79 -14.96
N ILE A 288 -5.90 11.64 -15.57
CA ILE A 288 -4.66 12.28 -15.08
C ILE A 288 -4.90 13.78 -15.07
N GLY A 289 -4.78 14.36 -13.88
CA GLY A 289 -5.13 15.74 -13.64
C GLY A 289 -3.95 16.71 -13.64
N ASP A 290 -4.27 17.92 -13.17
CA ASP A 290 -3.34 19.01 -12.96
C ASP A 290 -2.50 18.85 -11.69
N THR A 291 -3.00 18.08 -10.74
CA THR A 291 -2.37 17.88 -9.42
C THR A 291 -1.23 16.86 -9.49
N VAL A 292 -0.09 17.22 -8.89
CA VAL A 292 1.07 16.35 -8.71
C VAL A 292 1.35 16.19 -7.22
N MET A 293 1.42 14.96 -6.75
CA MET A 293 1.83 14.65 -5.37
C MET A 293 3.35 14.69 -5.26
N VAL A 294 3.83 15.29 -4.18
CA VAL A 294 5.25 15.35 -3.77
C VAL A 294 5.38 14.63 -2.44
N GLY A 295 6.11 13.54 -2.41
CA GLY A 295 6.24 12.73 -1.19
C GLY A 295 6.30 11.22 -1.48
N PRO A 296 6.24 10.39 -0.42
CA PRO A 296 6.14 10.79 0.97
C PRO A 296 7.49 11.20 1.59
N LYS A 297 7.44 12.07 2.58
CA LYS A 297 8.50 12.23 3.56
C LYS A 297 8.12 11.45 4.82
N LEU A 298 9.03 10.61 5.29
CA LEU A 298 8.78 9.76 6.45
C LEU A 298 8.95 10.55 7.75
N THR A 299 7.96 10.45 8.62
CA THR A 299 7.92 11.10 9.94
C THR A 299 7.64 10.05 11.01
N GLN A 300 8.32 10.13 12.14
CA GLN A 300 7.98 9.36 13.32
C GLN A 300 6.71 9.92 13.95
N VAL A 301 5.80 9.04 14.38
CA VAL A 301 4.56 9.40 15.07
C VAL A 301 4.47 8.74 16.44
N LYS A 302 3.57 9.24 17.29
CA LYS A 302 3.41 8.77 18.68
C LYS A 302 2.65 7.46 18.78
N SER A 303 1.75 7.22 17.84
CA SER A 303 0.95 6.00 17.78
C SER A 303 0.62 5.62 16.33
N GLN A 304 0.10 4.42 16.13
CA GLN A 304 -0.36 3.94 14.81
C GLN A 304 -1.64 4.60 14.32
N HIS A 305 -2.22 5.51 15.11
CA HIS A 305 -3.40 6.32 14.77
C HIS A 305 -3.12 7.82 14.92
N ASP A 306 -1.85 8.22 14.96
CA ASP A 306 -1.48 9.63 15.12
C ASP A 306 -1.58 10.39 13.80
N TYR A 307 -2.77 10.88 13.51
CA TYR A 307 -3.07 11.77 12.38
C TYR A 307 -3.13 13.25 12.78
N ILE A 308 -2.98 13.58 14.09
CA ILE A 308 -3.07 14.94 14.61
C ILE A 308 -1.72 15.65 14.70
N THR A 309 -0.61 14.91 14.79
CA THR A 309 0.74 15.49 14.70
C THR A 309 0.83 16.31 13.40
N PRO A 310 1.25 17.60 13.46
CA PRO A 310 1.39 18.43 12.27
C PRO A 310 2.21 17.74 11.17
N MET A 311 1.80 17.97 9.93
CA MET A 311 2.56 17.49 8.77
C MET A 311 3.90 18.22 8.67
N VAL A 312 4.86 17.57 8.04
CA VAL A 312 6.17 18.16 7.73
C VAL A 312 6.01 19.40 6.87
N GLU A 313 6.77 20.44 7.18
CA GLU A 313 6.71 21.73 6.47
C GLU A 313 7.14 21.60 5.00
N PRO A 314 6.58 22.41 4.08
CA PRO A 314 6.87 22.35 2.65
C PRO A 314 8.36 22.45 2.30
N GLY A 315 9.13 23.28 3.02
CA GLY A 315 10.56 23.45 2.81
C GLY A 315 11.38 22.18 2.96
N GLU A 316 10.94 21.29 3.85
CA GLU A 316 11.55 19.98 4.06
C GLU A 316 11.43 19.03 2.85
N PHE A 317 10.39 19.17 2.04
CA PHE A 317 10.21 18.39 0.81
C PHE A 317 11.15 18.88 -0.28
N ILE A 318 11.30 20.20 -0.42
CA ILE A 318 12.13 20.84 -1.46
C ILE A 318 13.59 20.39 -1.35
N GLN A 319 14.13 20.20 -0.15
CA GLN A 319 15.48 19.69 0.07
C GLN A 319 15.72 18.32 -0.59
N HIS A 320 14.68 17.57 -0.89
CA HIS A 320 14.72 16.23 -1.48
C HIS A 320 14.32 16.19 -2.95
N THR A 321 13.98 17.32 -3.59
CA THR A 321 13.53 17.41 -4.97
C THR A 321 14.52 18.08 -5.91
N SER A 322 15.83 18.06 -5.60
CA SER A 322 16.89 18.64 -6.42
C SER A 322 16.94 18.10 -7.86
N PHE A 323 16.41 16.93 -8.09
CA PHE A 323 16.24 16.35 -9.43
C PHE A 323 15.15 17.05 -10.27
N PHE A 324 14.31 17.89 -9.66
CA PHE A 324 13.24 18.66 -10.32
C PHE A 324 13.37 20.13 -9.92
N PRO A 325 14.31 20.87 -10.52
CA PRO A 325 14.62 22.24 -10.13
C PRO A 325 13.47 23.21 -10.44
N GLY A 326 13.44 24.31 -9.70
CA GLY A 326 12.45 25.38 -9.86
C GLY A 326 11.20 25.20 -9.01
N LEU A 327 10.93 24.00 -8.49
CA LEU A 327 9.85 23.78 -7.50
C LEU A 327 10.21 24.48 -6.18
N LYS A 328 9.28 25.29 -5.66
CA LYS A 328 9.46 26.09 -4.43
C LYS A 328 8.53 25.62 -3.33
N ALA A 329 8.90 25.90 -2.07
CA ALA A 329 8.04 25.61 -0.93
C ALA A 329 6.66 26.30 -1.01
N SER A 330 6.60 27.50 -1.58
CA SER A 330 5.36 28.24 -1.82
C SER A 330 4.42 27.60 -2.84
N ASP A 331 4.91 26.67 -3.67
CA ASP A 331 4.07 25.95 -4.64
C ASP A 331 3.35 24.76 -3.98
N LEU A 332 3.82 24.34 -2.80
CA LEU A 332 3.36 23.14 -2.13
C LEU A 332 2.22 23.45 -1.16
N THR A 333 1.20 22.63 -1.22
CA THR A 333 0.11 22.61 -0.23
C THR A 333 -0.01 21.23 0.40
N PRO A 334 -0.45 21.12 1.67
CA PRO A 334 -0.68 19.84 2.33
C PRO A 334 -1.61 18.94 1.51
N ASN A 335 -1.31 17.64 1.49
CA ASN A 335 -2.17 16.64 0.85
C ASN A 335 -2.74 15.69 1.92
N PHE A 336 -2.02 14.63 2.27
CA PHE A 336 -2.39 13.72 3.36
C PHE A 336 -1.16 13.09 4.01
N GLY A 337 -1.33 12.61 5.24
CA GLY A 337 -0.43 11.67 5.90
C GLY A 337 -1.04 10.28 5.95
N GLY A 338 -0.24 9.26 5.64
CA GLY A 338 -0.64 7.85 5.75
C GLY A 338 0.29 7.09 6.69
N ILE A 339 -0.27 6.46 7.74
CA ILE A 339 0.53 5.66 8.68
C ILE A 339 0.82 4.30 8.05
N GLN A 340 2.10 3.94 7.98
CA GLN A 340 2.52 2.70 7.32
C GLN A 340 2.37 1.51 8.29
N ALA A 341 1.73 0.44 7.83
CA ALA A 341 1.68 -0.83 8.55
C ALA A 341 3.04 -1.56 8.55
N ARG A 342 4.11 -0.81 8.82
CA ARG A 342 5.50 -1.29 8.75
C ARG A 342 5.88 -2.00 10.05
N LEU A 343 6.74 -3.01 9.92
CA LEU A 343 7.28 -3.73 11.07
C LEU A 343 8.67 -3.24 11.44
N ASN A 344 8.95 -3.25 12.73
CA ASN A 344 10.28 -2.96 13.25
C ASN A 344 11.17 -4.21 13.11
N GLY A 345 12.34 -4.04 12.46
CA GLY A 345 13.31 -5.14 12.29
C GLY A 345 12.89 -6.27 11.34
N HIS A 346 11.70 -6.19 10.74
CA HIS A 346 11.23 -7.17 9.77
C HIS A 346 10.94 -6.49 8.42
N PRO A 347 11.79 -6.67 7.39
CA PRO A 347 11.71 -5.87 6.17
C PRO A 347 10.66 -6.33 5.16
N ASP A 348 10.12 -7.55 5.32
CA ASP A 348 9.15 -8.17 4.42
C ASP A 348 7.72 -8.16 4.97
N PHE A 349 6.77 -8.67 4.21
CA PHE A 349 5.43 -8.99 4.70
C PHE A 349 5.47 -10.20 5.62
N PHE A 350 4.59 -10.22 6.60
CA PHE A 350 4.31 -11.41 7.40
C PHE A 350 2.92 -11.93 7.03
N ILE A 351 2.84 -13.18 6.61
CA ILE A 351 1.58 -13.89 6.34
C ILE A 351 1.74 -15.30 6.91
N GLY A 352 1.03 -15.60 7.99
CA GLY A 352 1.19 -16.89 8.66
C GLY A 352 0.08 -17.21 9.62
N ARG A 353 0.02 -18.50 10.01
CA ARG A 353 -0.91 -18.98 11.05
C ARG A 353 -0.47 -18.47 12.42
N ASP A 354 -1.45 -18.28 13.28
CA ASP A 354 -1.20 -18.07 14.71
C ASP A 354 -0.59 -19.34 15.32
N ARG A 355 0.26 -19.18 16.35
CA ARG A 355 0.96 -20.31 17.00
C ARG A 355 0.04 -21.12 17.89
N GLY A 356 -0.95 -20.49 18.50
CA GLY A 356 -1.90 -21.12 19.42
C GLY A 356 -3.18 -21.60 18.72
N CYS A 357 -3.45 -21.12 17.50
CA CYS A 357 -4.65 -21.50 16.75
C CYS A 357 -4.40 -21.43 15.24
N ASP A 358 -4.27 -22.59 14.61
CA ASP A 358 -3.99 -22.70 13.17
C ASP A 358 -5.13 -22.18 12.25
N LYS A 359 -6.31 -21.94 12.85
CA LYS A 359 -7.48 -21.36 12.18
C LYS A 359 -7.41 -19.84 12.06
N ILE A 360 -6.45 -19.19 12.73
CA ILE A 360 -6.20 -17.75 12.65
C ILE A 360 -5.00 -17.51 11.72
N ILE A 361 -5.19 -16.65 10.73
CA ILE A 361 -4.17 -16.22 9.78
C ILE A 361 -3.90 -14.73 10.00
N HIS A 362 -2.68 -14.36 10.33
CA HIS A 362 -2.27 -12.96 10.49
C HIS A 362 -1.55 -12.44 9.25
N LEU A 363 -1.95 -11.25 8.79
CA LEU A 363 -1.26 -10.47 7.79
C LEU A 363 -0.74 -9.20 8.45
N ALA A 364 0.55 -9.12 8.72
CA ALA A 364 1.19 -7.98 9.35
C ALA A 364 2.30 -7.40 8.46
N GLY A 365 2.61 -6.13 8.64
CA GLY A 365 3.67 -5.50 7.84
C GLY A 365 3.31 -5.27 6.38
N ILE A 366 2.03 -5.23 6.04
CA ILE A 366 1.59 -5.00 4.66
C ILE A 366 1.62 -3.48 4.38
N ASP A 367 2.85 -2.91 4.45
CA ASP A 367 3.17 -1.54 4.02
C ASP A 367 3.41 -1.49 2.49
N SER A 368 4.07 -0.46 1.96
CA SER A 368 4.43 -0.44 0.53
C SER A 368 5.34 -1.64 0.16
N PRO A 369 4.98 -2.39 -0.89
CA PRO A 369 3.99 -2.16 -1.95
C PRO A 369 2.63 -2.86 -1.71
N GLY A 370 2.09 -2.86 -0.51
CA GLY A 370 0.91 -3.64 -0.10
C GLY A 370 -0.31 -3.45 -1.00
N PHE A 371 -0.60 -2.22 -1.43
CA PHE A 371 -1.71 -1.97 -2.35
C PHE A 371 -1.50 -2.70 -3.69
N THR A 372 -0.34 -2.52 -4.32
CA THR A 372 0.03 -3.26 -5.55
C THR A 372 -0.04 -4.76 -5.34
N SER A 373 0.41 -5.25 -4.19
CA SER A 373 0.50 -6.69 -3.88
C SER A 373 -0.83 -7.33 -3.50
N ALA A 374 -1.86 -6.54 -3.17
CA ALA A 374 -3.10 -7.04 -2.56
C ALA A 374 -3.79 -8.19 -3.33
N PRO A 375 -3.96 -8.16 -4.66
CA PRO A 375 -4.56 -9.27 -5.39
C PRO A 375 -3.72 -10.56 -5.32
N ALA A 376 -2.39 -10.45 -5.36
CA ALA A 376 -1.48 -11.60 -5.25
C ALA A 376 -1.45 -12.16 -3.82
N ILE A 377 -1.49 -11.30 -2.80
CA ILE A 377 -1.63 -11.70 -1.40
C ILE A 377 -2.93 -12.47 -1.20
N ALA A 378 -4.05 -11.98 -1.71
CA ALA A 378 -5.35 -12.63 -1.56
C ALA A 378 -5.37 -14.03 -2.20
N ARG A 379 -4.82 -14.18 -3.40
CA ARG A 379 -4.64 -15.47 -4.05
C ARG A 379 -3.78 -16.41 -3.21
N TYR A 380 -2.65 -15.93 -2.71
CA TYR A 380 -1.76 -16.70 -1.84
C TYR A 380 -2.47 -17.17 -0.56
N VAL A 381 -3.25 -16.30 0.08
CA VAL A 381 -4.05 -16.66 1.28
C VAL A 381 -5.04 -17.77 0.94
N ARG A 382 -5.79 -17.65 -0.15
CA ARG A 382 -6.74 -18.68 -0.57
C ARG A 382 -6.03 -20.02 -0.82
N GLU A 383 -4.93 -20.01 -1.56
CA GLU A 383 -4.21 -21.23 -1.99
C GLU A 383 -3.47 -21.94 -0.85
N ASN A 384 -3.02 -21.23 0.17
CA ASN A 384 -2.19 -21.83 1.23
C ASN A 384 -2.95 -22.07 2.56
N PHE A 385 -4.09 -21.41 2.76
CA PHE A 385 -4.81 -21.50 4.04
C PHE A 385 -6.27 -21.93 3.92
N PHE A 386 -6.83 -21.93 2.69
CA PHE A 386 -8.25 -22.22 2.45
C PHE A 386 -8.49 -23.29 1.37
N GLN A 387 -7.47 -24.03 0.95
CA GLN A 387 -7.71 -25.20 0.11
C GLN A 387 -8.56 -26.22 0.88
N THR A 388 -9.60 -26.71 0.23
CA THR A 388 -10.30 -27.90 0.67
C THR A 388 -9.37 -29.10 0.42
N VAL A 389 -9.06 -29.86 1.45
CA VAL A 389 -8.37 -31.16 1.34
C VAL A 389 -9.31 -32.12 0.62
#